data_e27b683e25f023ae5f97174bd1a46a43
#
_entry.id   e27b683e25f023ae5f97174bd1a46a43
#
_cell.length_a   1.000
_cell.length_b   1.000
_cell.length_c   1.000
_cell.angle_alpha   90.00
_cell.angle_beta   90.00
_cell.angle_gamma   90.00
#
_symmetry.space_group_name_H-M   'P 1'
#
loop_
_entity.id
_entity.type
_entity.pdbx_description
1 polymer ?
#
loop_
_entity_poly.entity_id
_entity_poly.type
_entity_poly.pdbx_seq_one_letter_code
_entity_poly.pdbx_strand_id
1 'polypeptide(L)'
;MQEKAYKLLALQEKISNREAKDLIDKGCVFSYGKKVVVARALMSDKARFNVIKAKNPQIIFEDDKIIAINKPYAYVSEDLEKKFNAKLLNRLDKETSGVILLCKDEDFRKLCIEEFKKHRVYKSYIAVLDGVLAEEVEVNEPIFTIKVKGGALSKVSKDGLSALSIITPIMMQSKKTLAKIVIQTGRTHQIRVHAKFIKHGVVGDEKYAKISSDRMYLHSYEIKIFNYHFRANLDSGFAKFG
;
A
#
# COMPACT_ATOMS: atom_id res chain seq x y z
N MET A 1 -25.88 -20.18 16.41
CA MET A 1 -26.66 -18.98 16.00
C MET A 1 -25.82 -18.19 14.99
N GLN A 2 -26.42 -17.31 14.18
CA GLN A 2 -25.69 -16.39 13.30
C GLN A 2 -26.03 -14.95 13.68
N GLU A 3 -25.04 -14.06 13.61
CA GLU A 3 -25.21 -12.63 13.87
C GLU A 3 -24.34 -11.82 12.88
N LYS A 4 -24.61 -10.54 12.74
CA LYS A 4 -23.87 -9.65 11.85
C LYS A 4 -22.43 -9.48 12.31
N ALA A 5 -21.48 -9.58 11.37
CA ALA A 5 -20.04 -9.53 11.63
C ALA A 5 -19.64 -8.35 12.51
N TYR A 6 -20.15 -7.11 12.24
CA TYR A 6 -19.81 -5.95 13.05
C TYR A 6 -20.28 -6.03 14.50
N LYS A 7 -21.40 -6.71 14.77
CA LYS A 7 -21.87 -6.87 16.15
C LYS A 7 -21.02 -7.88 16.92
N LEU A 8 -20.66 -8.99 16.29
CA LEU A 8 -19.75 -9.97 16.87
C LEU A 8 -18.38 -9.38 17.13
N LEU A 9 -17.85 -8.58 16.16
CA LEU A 9 -16.61 -7.87 16.32
C LEU A 9 -16.66 -6.84 17.46
N ALA A 10 -17.73 -6.04 17.52
CA ALA A 10 -17.92 -5.05 18.58
C ALA A 10 -17.91 -5.70 19.96
N LEU A 11 -18.53 -6.86 20.10
CA LEU A 11 -18.56 -7.64 21.35
C LEU A 11 -17.17 -8.18 21.71
N GLN A 12 -16.45 -8.77 20.71
CA GLN A 12 -15.12 -9.33 20.92
C GLN A 12 -14.09 -8.27 21.33
N GLU A 13 -14.06 -7.14 20.62
CA GLU A 13 -13.06 -6.07 20.82
C GLU A 13 -13.49 -5.03 21.88
N LYS A 14 -14.71 -5.13 22.43
CA LYS A 14 -15.30 -4.17 23.39
C LYS A 14 -15.31 -2.74 22.84
N ILE A 15 -15.70 -2.59 21.57
CA ILE A 15 -15.81 -1.31 20.87
C ILE A 15 -17.25 -1.05 20.44
N SER A 16 -17.53 0.18 20.00
CA SER A 16 -18.85 0.53 19.48
C SER A 16 -19.16 -0.17 18.14
N ASN A 17 -20.45 -0.37 17.84
CA ASN A 17 -20.88 -0.89 16.54
C ASN A 17 -20.43 -0.03 15.37
N ARG A 18 -20.24 1.27 15.56
CA ARG A 18 -19.75 2.22 14.57
C ARG A 18 -18.28 1.97 14.28
N GLU A 19 -17.47 1.85 15.31
CA GLU A 19 -16.04 1.52 15.19
C GLU A 19 -15.81 0.14 14.55
N ALA A 20 -16.61 -0.86 14.95
CA ALA A 20 -16.54 -2.18 14.34
C ALA A 20 -16.84 -2.16 12.83
N LYS A 21 -17.86 -1.41 12.40
CA LYS A 21 -18.13 -1.21 10.97
C LYS A 21 -16.98 -0.50 10.27
N ASP A 22 -16.47 0.57 10.85
CA ASP A 22 -15.35 1.33 10.30
C ASP A 22 -14.08 0.47 10.13
N LEU A 23 -13.78 -0.39 11.10
CA LEU A 23 -12.67 -1.35 11.00
C LEU A 23 -12.86 -2.36 9.85
N ILE A 24 -14.08 -2.87 9.68
CA ILE A 24 -14.40 -3.78 8.57
C ILE A 24 -14.30 -3.06 7.23
N ASP A 25 -14.88 -1.87 7.09
CA ASP A 25 -14.86 -1.05 5.88
C ASP A 25 -13.44 -0.59 5.52
N LYS A 26 -12.59 -0.40 6.53
CA LYS A 26 -11.15 -0.17 6.35
C LYS A 26 -10.38 -1.41 5.93
N GLY A 27 -11.00 -2.60 5.94
CA GLY A 27 -10.34 -3.86 5.59
C GLY A 27 -9.31 -4.32 6.62
N CYS A 28 -9.50 -3.93 7.88
CA CYS A 28 -8.62 -4.26 9.00
C CYS A 28 -9.03 -5.51 9.77
N VAL A 29 -10.12 -6.18 9.35
CA VAL A 29 -10.72 -7.30 10.10
C VAL A 29 -10.61 -8.59 9.29
N PHE A 30 -10.10 -9.62 9.92
CA PHE A 30 -9.96 -10.96 9.35
C PHE A 30 -10.66 -11.98 10.25
N SER A 31 -11.20 -13.04 9.65
CA SER A 31 -11.76 -14.19 10.36
C SER A 31 -11.34 -15.46 9.63
N TYR A 32 -10.80 -16.44 10.35
CA TYR A 32 -10.24 -17.67 9.75
C TYR A 32 -9.25 -17.40 8.61
N GLY A 33 -8.39 -16.38 8.75
CA GLY A 33 -7.39 -15.98 7.74
C GLY A 33 -7.95 -15.25 6.51
N LYS A 34 -9.28 -15.05 6.41
CA LYS A 34 -9.93 -14.32 5.31
C LYS A 34 -10.38 -12.94 5.77
N LYS A 35 -10.21 -11.94 4.91
CA LYS A 35 -10.69 -10.58 5.17
C LYS A 35 -12.21 -10.53 5.24
N VAL A 36 -12.74 -9.89 6.27
CA VAL A 36 -14.17 -9.60 6.39
C VAL A 36 -14.45 -8.29 5.64
N VAL A 37 -15.14 -8.37 4.51
CA VAL A 37 -15.36 -7.22 3.62
C VAL A 37 -16.75 -6.60 3.72
N VAL A 38 -17.70 -7.29 4.35
CA VAL A 38 -19.08 -6.83 4.50
C VAL A 38 -19.46 -6.80 5.97
N ALA A 39 -19.61 -5.60 6.51
CA ALA A 39 -19.91 -5.41 7.95
C ALA A 39 -21.22 -6.09 8.38
N ARG A 40 -22.21 -6.19 7.47
CA ARG A 40 -23.51 -6.80 7.75
C ARG A 40 -23.60 -8.29 7.35
N ALA A 41 -22.50 -8.93 6.93
CA ALA A 41 -22.49 -10.36 6.64
C ALA A 41 -22.87 -11.14 7.89
N LEU A 42 -23.70 -12.18 7.70
CA LEU A 42 -24.04 -13.13 8.77
C LEU A 42 -22.88 -14.10 8.97
N MET A 43 -22.42 -14.21 10.19
CA MET A 43 -21.33 -15.09 10.60
C MET A 43 -21.75 -15.91 11.82
N SER A 44 -21.09 -17.04 12.03
CA SER A 44 -21.32 -17.84 13.24
C SER A 44 -21.01 -17.00 14.49
N ASP A 45 -21.81 -17.15 15.53
CA ASP A 45 -21.57 -16.56 16.86
C ASP A 45 -20.24 -17.03 17.50
N LYS A 46 -19.69 -18.14 17.00
CA LYS A 46 -18.36 -18.66 17.37
C LYS A 46 -17.21 -18.06 16.53
N ALA A 47 -17.52 -17.19 15.56
CA ALA A 47 -16.49 -16.55 14.75
C ALA A 47 -15.50 -15.77 15.63
N ARG A 48 -14.21 -15.88 15.31
CA ARG A 48 -13.14 -15.09 15.94
C ARG A 48 -12.54 -14.16 14.91
N PHE A 49 -12.30 -12.93 15.35
CA PHE A 49 -11.75 -11.89 14.50
C PHE A 49 -10.32 -11.57 14.93
N ASN A 50 -9.47 -11.40 13.95
CA ASN A 50 -8.16 -10.77 14.10
C ASN A 50 -8.24 -9.35 13.52
N VAL A 51 -7.98 -8.36 14.35
CA VAL A 51 -8.04 -6.94 13.98
C VAL A 51 -6.63 -6.41 13.80
N ILE A 52 -6.31 -6.00 12.58
CA ILE A 52 -5.10 -5.21 12.33
C ILE A 52 -5.41 -3.77 12.76
N LYS A 53 -4.98 -3.41 13.97
CA LYS A 53 -5.12 -2.03 14.45
C LYS A 53 -4.28 -1.11 13.56
N ALA A 54 -4.94 -0.19 12.86
CA ALA A 54 -4.24 0.83 12.09
C ALA A 54 -3.33 1.62 13.03
N LYS A 55 -2.03 1.53 12.82
CA LYS A 55 -1.05 2.36 13.54
C LYS A 55 -1.28 3.82 13.15
N ASN A 56 -0.93 4.76 14.02
CA ASN A 56 -0.91 6.16 13.66
C ASN A 56 0.22 6.45 12.66
N PRO A 57 0.01 7.32 11.66
CA PRO A 57 1.09 7.82 10.82
C PRO A 57 2.21 8.44 11.67
N GLN A 58 3.44 8.13 11.36
CA GLN A 58 4.62 8.62 12.09
C GLN A 58 5.39 9.61 11.21
N ILE A 59 5.73 10.77 11.76
CA ILE A 59 6.61 11.72 11.08
C ILE A 59 8.03 11.14 11.06
N ILE A 60 8.62 11.06 9.87
CA ILE A 60 10.02 10.67 9.64
C ILE A 60 10.90 11.92 9.69
N PHE A 61 10.42 12.99 9.06
CA PHE A 61 11.10 14.27 8.94
C PHE A 61 10.08 15.38 8.75
N GLU A 62 10.38 16.55 9.27
CA GLU A 62 9.58 17.76 9.09
C GLU A 62 10.47 18.99 9.15
N ASP A 63 10.28 19.91 8.19
CA ASP A 63 10.82 21.28 8.22
C ASP A 63 9.71 22.29 7.83
N ASP A 64 10.08 23.49 7.45
CA ASP A 64 9.16 24.56 7.02
C ASP A 64 8.52 24.30 5.64
N LYS A 65 9.09 23.43 4.80
CA LYS A 65 8.64 23.16 3.43
C LYS A 65 7.95 21.81 3.27
N ILE A 66 8.48 20.73 3.90
CA ILE A 66 8.09 19.36 3.63
C ILE A 66 7.88 18.55 4.91
N ILE A 67 6.93 17.62 4.85
CA ILE A 67 6.74 16.59 5.87
C ILE A 67 6.87 15.22 5.19
N ALA A 68 7.78 14.39 5.65
CA ALA A 68 7.86 12.98 5.28
C ALA A 68 7.24 12.12 6.37
N ILE A 69 6.32 11.25 6.00
CA ILE A 69 5.53 10.43 6.91
C ILE A 69 5.71 8.96 6.57
N ASN A 70 5.88 8.10 7.58
CA ASN A 70 5.66 6.67 7.46
C ASN A 70 4.15 6.39 7.58
N LYS A 71 3.49 6.28 6.42
CA LYS A 71 2.06 5.94 6.34
C LYS A 71 1.87 4.47 6.72
N PRO A 72 1.03 4.14 7.68
CA PRO A 72 0.75 2.74 7.99
C PRO A 72 -0.11 2.07 6.90
N TYR A 73 -0.12 0.74 6.90
CA TYR A 73 -1.08 -0.06 6.16
C TYR A 73 -2.52 0.33 6.51
N ALA A 74 -3.43 0.21 5.56
CA ALA A 74 -4.87 0.49 5.70
C ALA A 74 -5.24 1.96 6.01
N TYR A 75 -4.28 2.89 5.87
CA TYR A 75 -4.51 4.32 6.03
C TYR A 75 -4.68 5.01 4.67
N VAL A 76 -5.69 5.87 4.55
CA VAL A 76 -5.98 6.61 3.30
C VAL A 76 -5.04 7.80 3.20
N SER A 77 -4.38 7.97 2.04
CA SER A 77 -3.39 9.04 1.83
C SER A 77 -4.00 10.43 2.01
N GLU A 78 -5.21 10.64 1.52
CA GLU A 78 -5.93 11.92 1.56
C GLU A 78 -6.26 12.38 2.98
N ASP A 79 -6.42 11.47 3.93
CA ASP A 79 -6.68 11.81 5.34
C ASP A 79 -5.45 12.48 6.00
N LEU A 80 -4.25 12.29 5.44
CA LEU A 80 -3.03 12.95 5.93
C LEU A 80 -3.04 14.46 5.67
N GLU A 81 -3.62 14.91 4.55
CA GLU A 81 -3.71 16.36 4.26
C GLU A 81 -4.45 17.11 5.38
N LYS A 82 -5.58 16.54 5.84
CA LYS A 82 -6.35 17.12 6.94
C LYS A 82 -5.62 17.01 8.28
N LYS A 83 -4.96 15.85 8.52
CA LYS A 83 -4.29 15.59 9.79
C LYS A 83 -3.07 16.49 10.00
N PHE A 84 -2.32 16.80 8.95
CA PHE A 84 -1.07 17.55 9.01
C PHE A 84 -1.19 18.96 8.45
N ASN A 85 -2.38 19.37 8.00
CA ASN A 85 -2.65 20.66 7.36
C ASN A 85 -1.62 20.98 6.24
N ALA A 86 -1.36 19.99 5.38
CA ALA A 86 -0.36 20.08 4.30
C ALA A 86 -0.83 19.32 3.07
N LYS A 87 -0.30 19.64 1.88
CA LYS A 87 -0.73 19.06 0.60
C LYS A 87 0.12 17.86 0.20
N LEU A 88 -0.51 16.78 -0.25
CA LEU A 88 0.20 15.61 -0.77
C LEU A 88 1.07 15.95 -1.99
N LEU A 89 2.30 15.45 -2.00
CA LEU A 89 3.19 15.46 -3.17
C LEU A 89 3.08 14.15 -3.96
N ASN A 90 2.84 13.04 -3.28
CA ASN A 90 2.61 11.74 -3.89
C ASN A 90 1.49 11.00 -3.14
N ARG A 91 1.03 9.91 -3.73
CA ARG A 91 -0.01 9.06 -3.14
C ARG A 91 0.48 7.63 -3.04
N LEU A 92 0.01 6.94 -2.02
CA LEU A 92 0.13 5.50 -1.87
C LEU A 92 -1.27 4.89 -1.83
N ASP A 93 -1.41 3.68 -2.34
CA ASP A 93 -2.63 2.90 -2.15
C ASP A 93 -2.93 2.75 -0.65
N LYS A 94 -4.19 2.58 -0.28
CA LYS A 94 -4.61 2.36 1.10
C LYS A 94 -3.83 1.22 1.76
N GLU A 95 -3.63 0.13 1.01
CA GLU A 95 -2.93 -1.07 1.46
C GLU A 95 -1.40 -0.97 1.41
N THR A 96 -0.84 0.04 0.76
CA THR A 96 0.60 0.29 0.71
C THR A 96 1.03 1.10 1.92
N SER A 97 2.05 0.65 2.65
CA SER A 97 2.67 1.40 3.75
C SER A 97 3.94 2.14 3.30
N GLY A 98 4.51 2.97 4.17
CA GLY A 98 5.83 3.58 3.96
C GLY A 98 5.81 5.06 3.66
N VAL A 99 6.90 5.54 3.06
CA VAL A 99 7.16 6.98 2.85
C VAL A 99 6.11 7.61 1.96
N ILE A 100 5.48 8.66 2.46
CA ILE A 100 4.61 9.58 1.73
C ILE A 100 5.02 11.01 2.08
N LEU A 101 4.97 11.91 1.11
CA LEU A 101 5.41 13.29 1.24
C LEU A 101 4.24 14.25 1.20
N LEU A 102 4.24 15.22 2.10
CA LEU A 102 3.35 16.38 2.11
C LEU A 102 4.19 17.65 2.04
N CYS A 103 3.61 18.71 1.49
CA CYS A 103 4.23 20.01 1.37
C CYS A 103 3.42 21.08 2.09
N LYS A 104 4.09 21.94 2.85
CA LYS A 104 3.52 23.09 3.57
C LYS A 104 3.61 24.36 2.74
N ASP A 105 4.64 24.48 1.91
CA ASP A 105 4.95 25.64 1.08
C ASP A 105 4.47 25.44 -0.37
N GLU A 106 3.64 26.36 -0.89
CA GLU A 106 3.03 26.18 -2.21
C GLU A 106 4.00 26.39 -3.36
N ASP A 107 5.01 27.23 -3.22
CA ASP A 107 5.99 27.44 -4.29
C ASP A 107 6.96 26.27 -4.35
N PHE A 108 7.41 25.77 -3.21
CA PHE A 108 8.18 24.53 -3.16
C PHE A 108 7.37 23.33 -3.69
N ARG A 109 6.06 23.30 -3.43
CA ARG A 109 5.17 22.26 -3.98
C ARG A 109 5.15 22.25 -5.50
N LYS A 110 5.10 23.43 -6.16
CA LYS A 110 5.18 23.53 -7.63
C LYS A 110 6.48 22.93 -8.16
N LEU A 111 7.62 23.25 -7.51
CA LEU A 111 8.92 22.68 -7.88
C LEU A 111 8.91 21.14 -7.72
N CYS A 112 8.40 20.64 -6.61
CA CYS A 112 8.27 19.18 -6.39
C CYS A 112 7.44 18.51 -7.48
N ILE A 113 6.28 19.08 -7.84
CA ILE A 113 5.41 18.55 -8.91
C ILE A 113 6.16 18.43 -10.23
N GLU A 114 7.00 19.43 -10.58
CA GLU A 114 7.81 19.37 -11.79
C GLU A 114 8.87 18.26 -11.74
N GLU A 115 9.47 18.00 -10.57
CA GLU A 115 10.39 16.87 -10.40
C GLU A 115 9.69 15.51 -10.60
N PHE A 116 8.47 15.35 -10.04
CA PHE A 116 7.66 14.16 -10.27
C PHE A 116 7.28 13.99 -11.75
N LYS A 117 6.86 15.04 -12.44
CA LYS A 117 6.52 15.03 -13.88
C LYS A 117 7.71 14.66 -14.76
N LYS A 118 8.89 15.17 -14.42
CA LYS A 118 10.15 14.92 -15.15
C LYS A 118 10.82 13.60 -14.75
N HIS A 119 10.17 12.77 -13.91
CA HIS A 119 10.69 11.49 -13.42
C HIS A 119 12.06 11.59 -12.72
N ARG A 120 12.37 12.74 -12.09
CA ARG A 120 13.62 12.96 -11.37
C ARG A 120 13.55 12.60 -9.88
N VAL A 121 12.39 12.18 -9.40
CA VAL A 121 12.21 11.70 -8.04
C VAL A 121 12.53 10.21 -7.99
N TYR A 122 13.54 9.84 -7.20
CA TYR A 122 13.84 8.44 -6.94
C TYR A 122 12.82 7.85 -5.96
N LYS A 123 12.29 6.68 -6.30
CA LYS A 123 11.32 5.95 -5.48
C LYS A 123 11.66 4.49 -5.47
N SER A 124 11.91 3.93 -4.28
CA SER A 124 12.06 2.50 -4.13
C SER A 124 11.07 1.93 -3.11
N TYR A 125 10.69 0.70 -3.36
CA TYR A 125 9.74 -0.06 -2.57
C TYR A 125 10.36 -1.39 -2.16
N ILE A 126 9.88 -1.94 -1.05
CA ILE A 126 10.11 -3.34 -0.68
C ILE A 126 8.78 -4.06 -0.80
N ALA A 127 8.80 -5.21 -1.46
CA ALA A 127 7.63 -6.06 -1.61
C ALA A 127 7.98 -7.53 -1.36
N VAL A 128 6.99 -8.28 -0.89
CA VAL A 128 7.06 -9.74 -0.91
C VAL A 128 6.28 -10.22 -2.12
N LEU A 129 6.96 -10.90 -3.01
CA LEU A 129 6.41 -11.46 -4.25
C LEU A 129 6.16 -12.96 -4.08
N ASP A 130 5.13 -13.46 -4.73
CA ASP A 130 4.84 -14.89 -4.79
C ASP A 130 5.75 -15.59 -5.79
N GLY A 131 6.24 -16.77 -5.42
CA GLY A 131 7.18 -17.53 -6.23
C GLY A 131 8.64 -17.11 -6.03
N VAL A 132 9.52 -17.80 -6.74
CA VAL A 132 10.98 -17.59 -6.73
C VAL A 132 11.36 -16.74 -7.95
N LEU A 133 11.77 -15.51 -7.71
CA LEU A 133 12.35 -14.62 -8.72
C LEU A 133 13.87 -14.67 -8.55
N ALA A 134 14.57 -15.34 -9.46
CA ALA A 134 16.01 -15.60 -9.32
C ALA A 134 16.89 -14.43 -9.73
N GLU A 135 16.43 -13.59 -10.67
CA GLU A 135 17.20 -12.51 -11.27
C GLU A 135 16.42 -11.20 -11.29
N GLU A 136 17.13 -10.10 -11.49
CA GLU A 136 16.53 -8.79 -11.71
C GLU A 136 15.70 -8.78 -13.00
N VAL A 137 14.52 -8.19 -12.92
CA VAL A 137 13.61 -8.05 -14.07
C VAL A 137 13.23 -6.58 -14.25
N GLU A 138 13.48 -6.08 -15.45
CA GLU A 138 12.92 -4.81 -15.90
C GLU A 138 11.56 -5.05 -16.55
N VAL A 139 10.53 -4.35 -16.06
CA VAL A 139 9.18 -4.38 -16.61
C VAL A 139 8.86 -3.01 -17.19
N ASN A 140 9.00 -2.88 -18.50
CA ASN A 140 8.71 -1.67 -19.26
C ASN A 140 7.41 -1.85 -20.07
N GLU A 141 6.29 -1.96 -19.35
CA GLU A 141 4.98 -2.24 -19.94
C GLU A 141 3.99 -1.13 -19.64
N PRO A 142 3.31 -0.57 -20.66
CA PRO A 142 2.35 0.51 -20.45
C PRO A 142 1.15 0.07 -19.61
N ILE A 143 0.64 0.98 -18.78
CA ILE A 143 -0.48 0.72 -17.87
C ILE A 143 -1.68 1.57 -18.24
N PHE A 144 -2.78 0.90 -18.57
CA PHE A 144 -4.10 1.50 -18.76
C PHE A 144 -4.91 1.43 -17.46
N THR A 145 -5.50 2.57 -17.07
CA THR A 145 -6.27 2.68 -15.82
C THR A 145 -7.67 3.22 -16.09
N ILE A 146 -8.68 2.54 -15.59
CA ILE A 146 -10.07 2.98 -15.60
C ILE A 146 -10.56 3.28 -14.19
N LYS A 147 -11.39 4.32 -14.07
CA LYS A 147 -12.12 4.59 -12.82
C LYS A 147 -13.30 3.63 -12.71
N VAL A 148 -13.46 3.02 -11.54
CA VAL A 148 -14.58 2.12 -11.23
C VAL A 148 -15.23 2.56 -9.92
N LYS A 149 -16.45 2.09 -9.65
CA LYS A 149 -17.09 2.34 -8.36
C LYS A 149 -16.20 1.83 -7.22
N GLY A 150 -15.78 2.73 -6.35
CA GLY A 150 -14.90 2.42 -5.21
C GLY A 150 -13.40 2.42 -5.51
N GLY A 151 -12.95 3.02 -6.64
CA GLY A 151 -11.52 3.20 -6.89
C GLY A 151 -11.11 3.18 -8.36
N ALA A 152 -9.99 2.51 -8.66
CA ALA A 152 -9.47 2.37 -10.01
C ALA A 152 -9.06 0.92 -10.30
N LEU A 153 -9.11 0.52 -11.55
CA LEU A 153 -8.60 -0.76 -12.05
C LEU A 153 -7.55 -0.49 -13.13
N SER A 154 -6.38 -1.09 -12.97
CA SER A 154 -5.27 -0.95 -13.90
C SER A 154 -4.91 -2.29 -14.53
N LYS A 155 -4.41 -2.26 -15.75
CA LYS A 155 -3.88 -3.45 -16.46
C LYS A 155 -2.75 -3.05 -17.39
N VAL A 156 -1.86 -3.97 -17.71
CA VAL A 156 -0.93 -3.81 -18.82
C VAL A 156 -1.73 -3.76 -20.12
N SER A 157 -1.46 -2.75 -20.94
CA SER A 157 -2.13 -2.56 -22.25
C SER A 157 -1.32 -1.59 -23.09
N LYS A 158 -1.23 -1.83 -24.38
CA LYS A 158 -0.56 -0.95 -25.35
C LYS A 158 -1.18 0.46 -25.40
N ASP A 159 -2.48 0.57 -25.05
CA ASP A 159 -3.19 1.87 -24.98
C ASP A 159 -2.94 2.60 -23.66
N GLY A 160 -2.08 2.06 -22.79
CA GLY A 160 -1.76 2.63 -21.50
C GLY A 160 -0.68 3.70 -21.56
N LEU A 161 -0.45 4.35 -20.43
CA LEU A 161 0.65 5.27 -20.24
C LEU A 161 1.93 4.50 -19.93
N SER A 162 3.07 4.95 -20.45
CA SER A 162 4.37 4.33 -20.23
C SER A 162 4.63 4.14 -18.73
N ALA A 163 5.14 2.99 -18.35
CA ALA A 163 5.43 2.64 -16.98
C ALA A 163 6.66 1.73 -16.92
N LEU A 164 7.61 2.05 -16.05
CA LEU A 164 8.85 1.31 -15.87
C LEU A 164 9.07 0.96 -14.41
N SER A 165 9.28 -0.33 -14.15
CA SER A 165 9.65 -0.88 -12.84
C SER A 165 10.85 -1.82 -12.98
N ILE A 166 11.83 -1.67 -12.10
CA ILE A 166 12.97 -2.58 -11.97
C ILE A 166 12.80 -3.34 -10.68
N ILE A 167 12.74 -4.66 -10.76
CA ILE A 167 12.46 -5.57 -9.65
C ILE A 167 13.69 -6.41 -9.38
N THR A 168 14.39 -6.14 -8.29
CA THR A 168 15.62 -6.80 -7.88
C THR A 168 15.33 -7.72 -6.70
N PRO A 169 15.53 -9.05 -6.78
CA PRO A 169 15.38 -9.94 -5.64
C PRO A 169 16.44 -9.64 -4.58
N ILE A 170 16.02 -9.64 -3.30
CA ILE A 170 16.92 -9.49 -2.15
C ILE A 170 17.12 -10.83 -1.45
N MET A 171 16.03 -11.57 -1.23
CA MET A 171 16.03 -12.84 -0.53
C MET A 171 14.89 -13.72 -1.01
N MET A 172 15.12 -15.00 -1.03
CA MET A 172 14.13 -16.02 -1.40
C MET A 172 13.94 -17.00 -0.25
N GLN A 173 12.69 -17.15 0.21
CA GLN A 173 12.33 -18.07 1.29
C GLN A 173 10.90 -18.60 1.12
N SER A 174 10.68 -19.89 1.34
CA SER A 174 9.36 -20.53 1.34
C SER A 174 8.54 -20.23 0.08
N LYS A 175 9.14 -20.33 -1.09
CA LYS A 175 8.54 -20.02 -2.40
C LYS A 175 8.01 -18.56 -2.49
N LYS A 176 8.68 -17.64 -1.84
CA LYS A 176 8.44 -16.20 -1.91
C LYS A 176 9.74 -15.47 -2.10
N THR A 177 9.68 -14.29 -2.69
CA THR A 177 10.83 -13.42 -2.92
C THR A 177 10.59 -12.08 -2.22
N LEU A 178 11.48 -11.70 -1.29
CA LEU A 178 11.60 -10.33 -0.84
C LEU A 178 12.35 -9.57 -1.91
N ALA A 179 11.76 -8.51 -2.47
CA ALA A 179 12.32 -7.77 -3.59
C ALA A 179 12.34 -6.27 -3.32
N LYS A 180 13.39 -5.60 -3.81
CA LYS A 180 13.45 -4.15 -3.98
C LYS A 180 12.90 -3.81 -5.35
N ILE A 181 12.01 -2.81 -5.40
CA ILE A 181 11.40 -2.37 -6.66
C ILE A 181 11.64 -0.88 -6.82
N VAL A 182 12.34 -0.49 -7.87
CA VAL A 182 12.54 0.91 -8.24
C VAL A 182 11.58 1.25 -9.36
N ILE A 183 10.86 2.38 -9.21
CA ILE A 183 9.94 2.86 -10.25
C ILE A 183 10.35 4.24 -10.74
N GLN A 184 10.45 4.42 -12.06
CA GLN A 184 10.65 5.74 -12.66
C GLN A 184 9.34 6.53 -12.75
N THR A 185 8.28 5.86 -13.14
CA THR A 185 6.93 6.40 -13.26
C THR A 185 6.13 6.18 -11.96
N GLY A 186 4.90 6.67 -11.90
CA GLY A 186 4.02 6.49 -10.75
C GLY A 186 2.58 6.26 -11.19
N ARG A 187 2.32 5.21 -12.00
CA ARG A 187 0.96 4.89 -12.45
C ARG A 187 0.17 4.21 -11.34
N THR A 188 -1.13 4.38 -11.37
CA THR A 188 -2.04 3.75 -10.39
C THR A 188 -1.80 2.24 -10.34
N HIS A 189 -1.54 1.71 -9.16
CA HIS A 189 -1.25 0.31 -8.90
C HIS A 189 -0.07 -0.28 -9.70
N GLN A 190 0.87 0.54 -10.17
CA GLN A 190 1.93 0.13 -11.10
C GLN A 190 2.66 -1.14 -10.66
N ILE A 191 3.23 -1.14 -9.46
CA ILE A 191 4.00 -2.28 -8.94
C ILE A 191 3.15 -3.55 -8.90
N ARG A 192 1.91 -3.44 -8.45
CA ARG A 192 0.97 -4.55 -8.32
C ARG A 192 0.65 -5.20 -9.68
N VAL A 193 0.42 -4.35 -10.69
CA VAL A 193 0.11 -4.78 -12.06
C VAL A 193 1.33 -5.37 -12.74
N HIS A 194 2.51 -4.73 -12.61
CA HIS A 194 3.77 -5.23 -13.17
C HIS A 194 4.20 -6.56 -12.52
N ALA A 195 4.13 -6.66 -11.19
CA ALA A 195 4.42 -7.90 -10.47
C ALA A 195 3.49 -9.04 -10.93
N LYS A 196 2.19 -8.75 -11.11
CA LYS A 196 1.24 -9.73 -11.67
C LYS A 196 1.55 -10.10 -13.10
N PHE A 197 1.98 -9.15 -13.94
CA PHE A 197 2.32 -9.37 -15.35
C PHE A 197 3.46 -10.39 -15.48
N ILE A 198 4.49 -10.27 -14.65
CA ILE A 198 5.61 -11.24 -14.63
C ILE A 198 5.30 -12.52 -13.81
N LYS A 199 4.03 -12.75 -13.41
CA LYS A 199 3.55 -13.91 -12.65
C LYS A 199 4.09 -14.03 -11.21
N HIS A 200 4.66 -12.96 -10.67
CA HIS A 200 5.14 -12.84 -9.30
C HIS A 200 4.32 -11.80 -8.52
N GLY A 201 3.01 -12.04 -8.39
CA GLY A 201 2.11 -11.09 -7.75
C GLY A 201 2.51 -10.76 -6.31
N VAL A 202 2.19 -9.54 -5.85
CA VAL A 202 2.48 -9.11 -4.47
C VAL A 202 1.65 -9.94 -3.49
N VAL A 203 2.29 -10.48 -2.45
CA VAL A 203 1.63 -11.25 -1.39
C VAL A 203 0.64 -10.35 -0.64
N GLY A 204 -0.60 -10.82 -0.51
CA GLY A 204 -1.69 -10.06 0.08
C GLY A 204 -2.41 -9.12 -0.90
N ASP A 205 -2.04 -9.11 -2.18
CA ASP A 205 -2.80 -8.41 -3.21
C ASP A 205 -3.98 -9.25 -3.71
N GLU A 206 -5.11 -9.10 -3.05
CA GLU A 206 -6.35 -9.80 -3.43
C GLU A 206 -6.95 -9.25 -4.74
N LYS A 207 -6.61 -8.03 -5.14
CA LYS A 207 -7.19 -7.37 -6.31
C LYS A 207 -6.60 -7.91 -7.62
N TYR A 208 -5.29 -7.95 -7.73
CA TYR A 208 -4.58 -8.32 -8.96
C TYR A 208 -4.01 -9.73 -8.91
N ALA A 209 -3.32 -10.07 -7.82
CA ALA A 209 -2.66 -11.36 -7.69
C ALA A 209 -3.60 -12.48 -7.22
N LYS A 210 -4.71 -12.14 -6.56
CA LYS A 210 -5.62 -13.10 -5.90
C LYS A 210 -4.92 -13.90 -4.80
N ILE A 211 -3.92 -13.31 -4.16
CA ILE A 211 -3.16 -13.93 -3.09
C ILE A 211 -3.63 -13.33 -1.77
N SER A 212 -4.22 -14.17 -0.91
CA SER A 212 -4.67 -13.75 0.41
C SER A 212 -3.53 -13.78 1.41
N SER A 213 -3.49 -12.79 2.31
CA SER A 213 -2.58 -12.73 3.46
C SER A 213 -3.17 -11.80 4.51
N ASP A 214 -2.53 -11.71 5.68
CA ASP A 214 -2.90 -10.78 6.75
C ASP A 214 -2.85 -9.31 6.31
N ARG A 215 -2.00 -8.98 5.31
CA ARG A 215 -1.92 -7.66 4.67
C ARG A 215 -1.28 -7.76 3.28
N MET A 216 -1.35 -6.69 2.51
CA MET A 216 -0.51 -6.55 1.31
C MET A 216 0.91 -6.14 1.72
N TYR A 217 1.89 -6.93 1.29
CA TYR A 217 3.31 -6.72 1.58
C TYR A 217 3.97 -5.87 0.50
N LEU A 218 3.58 -4.60 0.46
CA LEU A 218 4.15 -3.55 -0.37
C LEU A 218 4.40 -2.31 0.49
N HIS A 219 5.64 -1.84 0.50
CA HIS A 219 6.10 -0.76 1.35
C HIS A 219 6.94 0.24 0.56
N SER A 220 6.54 1.50 0.54
CA SER A 220 7.33 2.62 -0.01
C SER A 220 8.53 2.86 0.91
N TYR A 221 9.67 2.31 0.54
CA TYR A 221 10.83 2.24 1.41
C TYR A 221 11.63 3.54 1.43
N GLU A 222 11.86 4.12 0.23
CA GLU A 222 12.76 5.26 0.09
C GLU A 222 12.27 6.23 -0.98
N ILE A 223 12.34 7.52 -0.68
CA ILE A 223 12.12 8.61 -1.66
C ILE A 223 13.28 9.60 -1.56
N LYS A 224 13.85 9.98 -2.74
CA LYS A 224 14.81 11.08 -2.85
C LYS A 224 14.26 12.13 -3.79
N ILE A 225 14.28 13.38 -3.36
CA ILE A 225 13.86 14.55 -4.14
C ILE A 225 14.73 15.75 -3.74
N PHE A 226 15.33 16.44 -4.72
CA PHE A 226 16.37 17.44 -4.45
C PHE A 226 17.47 16.88 -3.54
N ASN A 227 17.79 17.56 -2.45
CA ASN A 227 18.75 17.12 -1.41
C ASN A 227 18.09 16.29 -0.30
N TYR A 228 16.78 16.11 -0.35
CA TYR A 228 16.07 15.30 0.65
C TYR A 228 16.19 13.80 0.36
N HIS A 229 16.37 13.05 1.42
CA HIS A 229 16.44 11.61 1.39
C HIS A 229 15.66 11.02 2.58
N PHE A 230 14.53 10.39 2.31
CA PHE A 230 13.64 9.84 3.32
C PHE A 230 13.57 8.33 3.22
N ARG A 231 13.62 7.65 4.37
CA ARG A 231 13.42 6.20 4.48
C ARG A 231 12.40 5.88 5.57
N ALA A 232 11.55 4.89 5.33
CA ALA A 232 10.67 4.30 6.31
C ALA A 232 11.12 2.86 6.58
N ASN A 233 11.38 2.53 7.84
CA ASN A 233 11.74 1.16 8.23
C ASN A 233 10.57 0.22 7.98
N LEU A 234 10.89 -1.00 7.57
CA LEU A 234 9.92 -2.09 7.44
C LEU A 234 9.30 -2.40 8.81
N ASP A 235 8.02 -2.68 8.83
CA ASP A 235 7.38 -3.18 10.05
C ASP A 235 7.71 -4.67 10.29
N SER A 236 7.45 -5.13 11.52
CA SER A 236 7.74 -6.51 11.93
C SER A 236 7.04 -7.59 11.08
N GLY A 237 6.01 -7.22 10.31
CA GLY A 237 5.35 -8.15 9.38
C GLY A 237 6.27 -8.65 8.28
N PHE A 238 7.22 -7.82 7.83
CA PHE A 238 8.20 -8.22 6.83
C PHE A 238 9.27 -9.19 7.36
N ALA A 239 9.52 -9.21 8.68
CA ALA A 239 10.50 -10.11 9.30
C ALA A 239 10.19 -11.61 9.12
N LYS A 240 8.97 -11.96 8.68
CA LYS A 240 8.60 -13.35 8.32
C LYS A 240 9.25 -13.82 7.02
N PHE A 241 9.84 -12.91 6.25
CA PHE A 241 10.31 -13.15 4.89
C PHE A 241 11.79 -12.79 4.71
N GLY A 242 12.47 -12.41 5.81
CA GLY A 242 13.88 -12.04 5.81
C GLY A 242 14.57 -12.30 7.12
#